data_52d50809e7eb6b7a6bf4c29b4ba9e133
#
_entry.id   52d50809e7eb6b7a6bf4c29b4ba9e133
#
_cell.length_a   1.000
_cell.length_b   1.000
_cell.length_c   1.000
_cell.angle_alpha   90.00
_cell.angle_beta   90.00
_cell.angle_gamma   90.00
#
_symmetry.space_group_name_H-M   'P 1'
#
loop_
_entity.id
_entity.type
_entity.pdbx_description
1 polymer ?
#
loop_
_entity_poly.entity_id
_entity_poly.type
_entity_poly.pdbx_seq_one_letter_code
_entity_poly.pdbx_strand_id
1 'polypeptide(L)'
;MNKENIEVLLKDYQCPYMGTDLVSANTIKEINVEGNNVHVKCVLGWPAEGIMQAFHENMDKKIKEAYPDAQTNLDLSYEISAHGVQQSIDRIKGIKNIIAVASGKGGVGKSTTAVNLALALKEEGATAAILDADIYGPSIPRMLGVSGQPDSEDGKTLEPKIGHGLQAMSIGLLVEEDTPMIWRGPMVTQALEQLLTDTNWKDVDYLIIAVSYTHLRAHETIPD
;
A
#
# COMPACT_ATOMS: atom_id res chain seq x y z
N MET A 1 -20.14 -23.56 25.75
CA MET A 1 -19.34 -22.62 24.93
C MET A 1 -19.19 -21.33 25.70
N ASN A 2 -18.01 -20.72 25.72
CA ASN A 2 -17.75 -19.43 26.36
C ASN A 2 -16.69 -18.62 25.52
N LYS A 3 -16.44 -17.37 25.92
CA LYS A 3 -15.49 -16.48 25.24
C LYS A 3 -14.10 -17.09 25.11
N GLU A 4 -13.57 -17.68 26.17
CA GLU A 4 -12.23 -18.27 26.23
C GLU A 4 -12.09 -19.43 25.22
N ASN A 5 -13.14 -20.27 25.10
CA ASN A 5 -13.13 -21.36 24.15
C ASN A 5 -13.07 -20.87 22.69
N ILE A 6 -13.80 -19.80 22.35
CA ILE A 6 -13.76 -19.19 21.01
C ILE A 6 -12.40 -18.52 20.76
N GLU A 7 -11.82 -17.82 21.74
CA GLU A 7 -10.50 -17.22 21.63
C GLU A 7 -9.41 -18.26 21.36
N VAL A 8 -9.43 -19.39 22.10
CA VAL A 8 -8.48 -20.51 21.86
C VAL A 8 -8.66 -21.09 20.45
N LEU A 9 -9.91 -21.25 19.99
CA LEU A 9 -10.22 -21.76 18.67
C LEU A 9 -9.69 -20.82 17.56
N LEU A 10 -9.85 -19.50 17.73
CA LEU A 10 -9.37 -18.48 16.80
C LEU A 10 -7.84 -18.34 16.84
N LYS A 11 -7.20 -18.61 17.99
CA LYS A 11 -5.74 -18.67 18.11
C LYS A 11 -5.16 -19.89 17.38
N ASP A 12 -5.89 -20.99 17.33
CA ASP A 12 -5.50 -22.17 16.53
C ASP A 12 -5.77 -22.01 15.02
N TYR A 13 -6.50 -20.95 14.64
CA TYR A 13 -6.75 -20.64 13.23
C TYR A 13 -5.56 -19.90 12.61
N GLN A 14 -4.76 -20.63 11.84
CA GLN A 14 -3.67 -20.05 11.05
C GLN A 14 -4.25 -19.31 9.85
N CYS A 15 -4.19 -18.00 9.89
CA CYS A 15 -4.62 -17.16 8.76
C CYS A 15 -3.63 -17.34 7.60
N PRO A 16 -4.06 -17.83 6.41
CA PRO A 16 -3.16 -18.11 5.29
C PRO A 16 -2.48 -16.86 4.73
N TYR A 17 -2.99 -15.68 5.07
CA TYR A 17 -2.50 -14.39 4.56
C TYR A 17 -1.53 -13.67 5.53
N MET A 18 -1.40 -14.15 6.78
CA MET A 18 -0.65 -13.43 7.82
C MET A 18 0.58 -14.18 8.32
N GLY A 19 0.64 -15.49 8.13
CA GLY A 19 1.68 -16.33 8.74
C GLY A 19 1.62 -16.40 10.27
N THR A 20 0.52 -15.90 10.89
CA THR A 20 0.24 -15.95 12.32
C THR A 20 -1.25 -16.10 12.57
N ASP A 21 -1.66 -16.34 13.80
CA ASP A 21 -3.07 -16.41 14.18
C ASP A 21 -3.71 -15.03 14.38
N LEU A 22 -5.04 -14.96 14.33
CA LEU A 22 -5.82 -13.73 14.42
C LEU A 22 -5.73 -13.03 15.78
N VAL A 23 -5.57 -13.81 16.85
CA VAL A 23 -5.50 -13.28 18.22
C VAL A 23 -4.13 -12.63 18.45
N SER A 24 -3.05 -13.35 18.13
CA SER A 24 -1.67 -12.83 18.25
C SER A 24 -1.41 -11.63 17.36
N ALA A 25 -2.06 -11.54 16.20
CA ALA A 25 -2.02 -10.38 15.32
C ALA A 25 -2.87 -9.20 15.82
N ASN A 26 -3.58 -9.34 16.95
CA ASN A 26 -4.46 -8.31 17.49
C ASN A 26 -5.55 -7.84 16.51
N THR A 27 -6.02 -8.74 15.63
CA THR A 27 -7.11 -8.44 14.68
C THR A 27 -8.49 -8.64 15.31
N ILE A 28 -8.62 -9.53 16.30
CA ILE A 28 -9.85 -9.72 17.04
C ILE A 28 -10.05 -8.57 18.02
N LYS A 29 -11.11 -7.81 17.83
CA LYS A 29 -11.44 -6.64 18.68
C LYS A 29 -12.45 -6.98 19.76
N GLU A 30 -13.38 -7.88 19.46
CA GLU A 30 -14.43 -8.27 20.39
C GLU A 30 -14.84 -9.73 20.17
N ILE A 31 -15.06 -10.45 21.26
CA ILE A 31 -15.72 -11.76 21.28
C ILE A 31 -16.80 -11.70 22.35
N ASN A 32 -18.04 -11.92 21.95
CA ASN A 32 -19.18 -12.04 22.86
C ASN A 32 -19.91 -13.37 22.63
N VAL A 33 -20.27 -14.09 23.72
CA VAL A 33 -20.90 -15.39 23.67
C VAL A 33 -22.07 -15.39 24.60
N GLU A 34 -23.28 -15.57 24.06
CA GLU A 34 -24.54 -15.64 24.80
C GLU A 34 -25.28 -16.92 24.41
N GLY A 35 -25.24 -17.95 25.28
CA GLY A 35 -25.79 -19.26 24.95
C GLY A 35 -25.10 -19.89 23.75
N ASN A 36 -25.83 -20.07 22.65
CA ASN A 36 -25.30 -20.54 21.37
C ASN A 36 -24.95 -19.44 20.39
N ASN A 37 -25.20 -18.16 20.71
CA ASN A 37 -24.86 -17.04 19.86
C ASN A 37 -23.41 -16.64 20.09
N VAL A 38 -22.63 -16.56 19.01
CA VAL A 38 -21.21 -16.14 19.00
C VAL A 38 -21.09 -14.91 18.13
N HIS A 39 -20.78 -13.79 18.73
CA HIS A 39 -20.42 -12.57 18.01
C HIS A 39 -18.91 -12.36 18.06
N VAL A 40 -18.28 -12.19 16.88
CA VAL A 40 -16.85 -11.90 16.75
C VAL A 40 -16.69 -10.67 15.88
N LYS A 41 -16.03 -9.65 16.41
CA LYS A 41 -15.59 -8.48 15.65
C LYS A 41 -14.10 -8.61 15.32
N CYS A 42 -13.78 -8.65 14.02
CA CYS A 42 -12.43 -8.77 13.52
C CYS A 42 -12.12 -7.60 12.56
N VAL A 43 -11.00 -6.91 12.81
CA VAL A 43 -10.51 -5.80 11.97
C VAL A 43 -9.13 -6.15 11.46
N LEU A 44 -9.01 -6.39 10.16
CA LEU A 44 -7.73 -6.66 9.50
C LEU A 44 -6.96 -5.35 9.30
N GLY A 45 -5.64 -5.39 9.44
CA GLY A 45 -4.77 -4.21 9.32
C GLY A 45 -4.26 -3.92 7.89
N TRP A 46 -4.81 -4.62 6.88
CA TRP A 46 -4.40 -4.53 5.47
C TRP A 46 -5.62 -4.57 4.54
N PRO A 47 -5.49 -4.19 3.26
CA PRO A 47 -6.58 -4.26 2.29
C PRO A 47 -6.96 -5.72 2.04
N ALA A 48 -8.26 -6.02 2.11
CA ALA A 48 -8.75 -7.40 2.15
C ALA A 48 -10.09 -7.60 1.42
N GLU A 49 -10.50 -6.67 0.55
CA GLU A 49 -11.80 -6.71 -0.11
C GLU A 49 -12.04 -8.05 -0.82
N GLY A 50 -11.07 -8.51 -1.60
CA GLY A 50 -11.18 -9.73 -2.39
C GLY A 50 -11.24 -11.02 -1.58
N ILE A 51 -10.81 -11.00 -0.31
CA ILE A 51 -10.78 -12.20 0.55
C ILE A 51 -11.86 -12.22 1.62
N MET A 52 -12.59 -11.13 1.85
CA MET A 52 -13.53 -10.98 2.98
C MET A 52 -14.58 -12.07 3.01
N GLN A 53 -15.17 -12.44 1.88
CA GLN A 53 -16.17 -13.50 1.82
C GLN A 53 -15.59 -14.87 2.21
N ALA A 54 -14.47 -15.25 1.59
CA ALA A 54 -13.80 -16.53 1.89
C ALA A 54 -13.32 -16.59 3.35
N PHE A 55 -12.87 -15.44 3.87
CA PHE A 55 -12.46 -15.33 5.26
C PHE A 55 -13.62 -15.52 6.21
N HIS A 56 -14.78 -14.91 5.93
CA HIS A 56 -16.01 -15.10 6.68
C HIS A 56 -16.45 -16.58 6.69
N GLU A 57 -16.52 -17.21 5.53
CA GLU A 57 -16.92 -18.61 5.38
C GLU A 57 -15.99 -19.56 6.16
N ASN A 58 -14.67 -19.31 6.10
CA ASN A 58 -13.68 -20.12 6.82
C ASN A 58 -13.79 -19.97 8.34
N MET A 59 -13.99 -18.75 8.84
CA MET A 59 -14.21 -18.52 10.28
C MET A 59 -15.50 -19.17 10.77
N ASP A 60 -16.60 -18.99 10.04
CA ASP A 60 -17.90 -19.60 10.34
C ASP A 60 -17.78 -21.12 10.41
N LYS A 61 -17.16 -21.72 9.40
CA LYS A 61 -16.91 -23.16 9.33
C LYS A 61 -16.09 -23.65 10.52
N LYS A 62 -14.99 -22.97 10.85
CA LYS A 62 -14.12 -23.34 11.99
C LYS A 62 -14.87 -23.33 13.31
N ILE A 63 -15.75 -22.34 13.54
CA ILE A 63 -16.55 -22.27 14.76
C ILE A 63 -17.60 -23.39 14.80
N LYS A 64 -18.29 -23.65 13.69
CA LYS A 64 -19.34 -24.69 13.60
C LYS A 64 -18.80 -26.12 13.64
N GLU A 65 -17.57 -26.34 13.18
CA GLU A 65 -16.90 -27.64 13.35
C GLU A 65 -16.68 -28.00 14.83
N ALA A 66 -16.35 -27.00 15.65
CA ALA A 66 -16.17 -27.21 17.10
C ALA A 66 -17.49 -27.14 17.88
N TYR A 67 -18.41 -26.32 17.40
CA TYR A 67 -19.73 -26.07 18.04
C TYR A 67 -20.83 -26.08 17.00
N PRO A 68 -21.40 -27.27 16.64
CA PRO A 68 -22.37 -27.41 15.55
C PRO A 68 -23.66 -26.58 15.74
N ASP A 69 -24.05 -26.31 16.98
CA ASP A 69 -25.26 -25.53 17.33
C ASP A 69 -24.96 -24.01 17.42
N ALA A 70 -23.73 -23.57 17.14
CA ALA A 70 -23.39 -22.16 17.24
C ALA A 70 -24.08 -21.34 16.14
N GLN A 71 -24.67 -20.23 16.56
CA GLN A 71 -25.16 -19.17 15.68
C GLN A 71 -24.12 -18.06 15.64
N THR A 72 -23.41 -17.98 14.54
CA THR A 72 -22.30 -17.03 14.36
C THR A 72 -22.77 -15.71 13.80
N ASN A 73 -22.29 -14.61 14.39
CA ASN A 73 -22.39 -13.25 13.86
C ASN A 73 -20.97 -12.69 13.76
N LEU A 74 -20.41 -12.70 12.53
CA LEU A 74 -19.04 -12.29 12.27
C LEU A 74 -19.04 -10.89 11.64
N ASP A 75 -18.64 -9.88 12.42
CA ASP A 75 -18.42 -8.52 11.97
C ASP A 75 -16.95 -8.40 11.51
N LEU A 76 -16.73 -8.57 10.20
CA LEU A 76 -15.43 -8.53 9.58
C LEU A 76 -15.25 -7.23 8.82
N SER A 77 -14.17 -6.53 9.09
CA SER A 77 -13.78 -5.31 8.40
C SER A 77 -12.27 -5.21 8.26
N TYR A 78 -11.79 -4.25 7.49
CA TYR A 78 -10.37 -3.92 7.46
C TYR A 78 -10.17 -2.43 7.62
N GLU A 79 -9.07 -2.06 8.27
CA GLU A 79 -8.61 -0.69 8.42
C GLU A 79 -7.09 -0.67 8.22
N ILE A 80 -6.66 -0.09 7.10
CA ILE A 80 -5.26 -0.09 6.74
C ILE A 80 -4.47 0.79 7.70
N SER A 81 -3.63 0.14 8.49
CA SER A 81 -2.81 0.79 9.49
C SER A 81 -1.55 1.41 8.88
N ALA A 82 -1.16 2.56 9.40
CA ALA A 82 0.13 3.15 9.07
C ALA A 82 1.24 2.43 9.85
N HIS A 83 2.22 1.85 9.15
CA HIS A 83 3.37 1.26 9.79
C HIS A 83 4.27 2.32 10.46
N GLY A 84 4.94 1.94 11.54
CA GLY A 84 5.87 2.81 12.22
C GLY A 84 7.06 3.16 11.32
N VAL A 85 7.37 4.45 11.18
CA VAL A 85 8.63 4.91 10.60
C VAL A 85 9.73 4.92 11.66
N GLN A 86 11.00 4.88 11.24
CA GLN A 86 12.12 5.05 12.17
C GLN A 86 11.99 6.38 12.93
N GLN A 87 12.37 6.42 14.19
CA GLN A 87 12.16 7.55 15.12
C GLN A 87 12.68 8.92 14.63
N SER A 88 13.48 8.97 13.56
CA SER A 88 14.10 10.19 13.00
C SER A 88 13.49 10.64 11.68
N ILE A 89 12.42 10.02 11.19
CA ILE A 89 11.85 10.33 9.89
C ILE A 89 10.41 10.80 10.08
N ASP A 90 10.11 12.01 9.63
CA ASP A 90 8.73 12.53 9.62
C ASP A 90 7.90 11.81 8.55
N ARG A 91 6.65 11.54 8.90
CA ARG A 91 5.69 10.97 7.94
C ARG A 91 5.32 12.01 6.88
N ILE A 92 5.25 11.58 5.64
CA ILE A 92 4.74 12.42 4.56
C ILE A 92 3.23 12.57 4.74
N LYS A 93 2.76 13.82 4.72
CA LYS A 93 1.35 14.13 4.89
C LYS A 93 0.50 13.45 3.82
N GLY A 94 -0.60 12.84 4.23
CA GLY A 94 -1.54 12.20 3.31
C GLY A 94 -1.15 10.77 2.90
N ILE A 95 -0.04 10.19 3.43
CA ILE A 95 0.43 8.85 3.09
C ILE A 95 0.57 8.00 4.35
N LYS A 96 -0.03 6.81 4.37
CA LYS A 96 0.11 5.84 5.48
C LYS A 96 1.34 4.95 5.32
N ASN A 97 1.56 4.41 4.12
CA ASN A 97 2.63 3.44 3.87
C ASN A 97 3.34 3.72 2.54
N ILE A 98 4.65 3.46 2.48
CA ILE A 98 5.47 3.62 1.27
C ILE A 98 6.13 2.29 0.94
N ILE A 99 6.05 1.87 -0.32
CA ILE A 99 6.71 0.68 -0.86
C ILE A 99 7.61 1.10 -2.03
N ALA A 100 8.92 0.91 -1.88
CA ALA A 100 9.88 1.16 -2.95
C ALA A 100 10.06 -0.09 -3.82
N VAL A 101 9.87 0.05 -5.13
CA VAL A 101 10.14 -0.98 -6.14
C VAL A 101 11.41 -0.59 -6.88
N ALA A 102 12.49 -1.30 -6.61
CA ALA A 102 13.81 -1.01 -7.17
C ALA A 102 14.38 -2.23 -7.89
N SER A 103 15.31 -2.00 -8.81
CA SER A 103 16.07 -3.07 -9.49
C SER A 103 17.49 -2.62 -9.76
N GLY A 104 18.46 -3.53 -9.66
CA GLY A 104 19.86 -3.29 -10.01
C GLY A 104 20.17 -3.32 -11.52
N LYS A 105 19.17 -3.58 -12.38
CA LYS A 105 19.31 -3.74 -13.83
C LYS A 105 18.14 -3.08 -14.56
N GLY A 106 18.44 -2.39 -15.67
CA GLY A 106 17.43 -1.83 -16.57
C GLY A 106 16.66 -2.92 -17.34
N GLY A 107 15.41 -2.63 -17.72
CA GLY A 107 14.61 -3.49 -18.60
C GLY A 107 14.03 -4.77 -17.95
N VAL A 108 14.05 -4.90 -16.61
CA VAL A 108 13.54 -6.10 -15.90
C VAL A 108 12.08 -6.01 -15.49
N GLY A 109 11.35 -4.98 -15.91
CA GLY A 109 9.94 -4.81 -15.61
C GLY A 109 9.61 -4.09 -14.30
N LYS A 110 10.54 -3.31 -13.73
CA LYS A 110 10.35 -2.53 -12.51
C LYS A 110 9.05 -1.70 -12.52
N SER A 111 8.88 -0.85 -13.52
CA SER A 111 7.69 0.03 -13.65
C SER A 111 6.41 -0.79 -13.84
N THR A 112 6.47 -1.88 -14.61
CA THR A 112 5.35 -2.81 -14.76
C THR A 112 4.96 -3.43 -13.43
N THR A 113 5.94 -3.88 -12.64
CA THR A 113 5.69 -4.42 -11.29
C THR A 113 5.09 -3.36 -10.37
N ALA A 114 5.61 -2.13 -10.39
CA ALA A 114 5.11 -1.03 -9.57
C ALA A 114 3.65 -0.68 -9.89
N VAL A 115 3.31 -0.54 -11.19
CA VAL A 115 1.94 -0.25 -11.62
C VAL A 115 0.98 -1.39 -11.27
N ASN A 116 1.35 -2.65 -11.53
CA ASN A 116 0.50 -3.79 -11.20
C ASN A 116 0.32 -3.95 -9.69
N LEU A 117 1.35 -3.70 -8.88
CA LEU A 117 1.23 -3.72 -7.42
C LEU A 117 0.25 -2.63 -6.92
N ALA A 118 0.36 -1.40 -7.44
CA ALA A 118 -0.54 -0.31 -7.08
C ALA A 118 -2.00 -0.63 -7.46
N LEU A 119 -2.22 -1.18 -8.66
CA LEU A 119 -3.55 -1.60 -9.11
C LEU A 119 -4.10 -2.77 -8.27
N ALA A 120 -3.27 -3.76 -7.94
CA ALA A 120 -3.69 -4.88 -7.09
C ALA A 120 -4.10 -4.41 -5.69
N LEU A 121 -3.33 -3.51 -5.07
CA LEU A 121 -3.68 -2.93 -3.77
C LEU A 121 -5.01 -2.15 -3.85
N LYS A 122 -5.24 -1.43 -4.95
CA LYS A 122 -6.50 -0.74 -5.18
C LYS A 122 -7.68 -1.71 -5.33
N GLU A 123 -7.52 -2.80 -6.06
CA GLU A 123 -8.57 -3.84 -6.21
C GLU A 123 -8.90 -4.51 -4.87
N GLU A 124 -7.92 -4.61 -3.96
CA GLU A 124 -8.13 -5.09 -2.58
C GLU A 124 -8.68 -4.00 -1.63
N GLY A 125 -9.10 -2.85 -2.17
CA GLY A 125 -9.80 -1.79 -1.43
C GLY A 125 -8.91 -0.72 -0.81
N ALA A 126 -7.61 -0.67 -1.13
CA ALA A 126 -6.73 0.41 -0.67
C ALA A 126 -6.80 1.64 -1.57
N THR A 127 -6.62 2.82 -1.01
CA THR A 127 -6.28 4.02 -1.78
C THR A 127 -4.80 3.97 -2.13
N ALA A 128 -4.50 3.72 -3.41
CA ALA A 128 -3.13 3.57 -3.87
C ALA A 128 -2.67 4.76 -4.74
N ALA A 129 -1.38 5.07 -4.62
CA ALA A 129 -0.70 6.09 -5.41
C ALA A 129 0.63 5.56 -5.95
N ILE A 130 1.15 6.21 -6.98
CA ILE A 130 2.41 5.84 -7.59
C ILE A 130 3.26 7.07 -7.89
N LEU A 131 4.55 7.01 -7.52
CA LEU A 131 5.55 7.99 -7.87
C LEU A 131 6.59 7.35 -8.80
N ASP A 132 6.68 7.86 -10.03
CA ASP A 132 7.74 7.48 -10.95
C ASP A 132 9.00 8.29 -10.63
N ALA A 133 9.96 7.63 -9.99
CA ALA A 133 11.27 8.18 -9.66
C ALA A 133 12.33 7.84 -10.70
N ASP A 134 11.95 7.39 -11.91
CA ASP A 134 12.87 7.17 -13.03
C ASP A 134 12.97 8.41 -13.91
N ILE A 135 13.93 9.28 -13.59
CA ILE A 135 14.11 10.57 -14.27
C ILE A 135 14.56 10.41 -15.72
N TYR A 136 15.33 9.36 -16.02
CA TYR A 136 15.92 9.17 -17.34
C TYR A 136 15.01 8.43 -18.33
N GLY A 137 13.93 7.83 -17.85
CA GLY A 137 12.99 7.11 -18.68
C GLY A 137 11.64 6.95 -18.01
N PRO A 138 10.96 8.06 -17.65
CA PRO A 138 9.68 7.99 -16.96
C PRO A 138 8.65 7.27 -17.84
N SER A 139 8.18 6.14 -17.38
CA SER A 139 7.30 5.26 -18.17
C SER A 139 5.89 5.12 -17.57
N ILE A 140 5.74 5.43 -16.29
CA ILE A 140 4.47 5.25 -15.56
C ILE A 140 3.35 6.14 -16.08
N PRO A 141 3.55 7.42 -16.41
CA PRO A 141 2.49 8.25 -17.00
C PRO A 141 1.90 7.61 -18.26
N ARG A 142 2.76 7.11 -19.13
CA ARG A 142 2.34 6.43 -20.37
C ARG A 142 1.58 5.13 -20.09
N MET A 143 2.01 4.35 -19.09
CA MET A 143 1.34 3.11 -18.68
C MET A 143 -0.04 3.36 -18.08
N LEU A 144 -0.21 4.48 -17.37
CA LEU A 144 -1.48 4.87 -16.76
C LEU A 144 -2.37 5.72 -17.70
N GLY A 145 -1.89 6.06 -18.91
CA GLY A 145 -2.63 6.91 -19.85
C GLY A 145 -2.82 8.35 -19.35
N VAL A 146 -1.92 8.84 -18.49
CA VAL A 146 -1.94 10.22 -17.98
C VAL A 146 -0.89 11.09 -18.67
N SER A 147 -1.22 12.35 -18.92
CA SER A 147 -0.35 13.32 -19.61
C SER A 147 -0.67 14.75 -19.17
N GLY A 148 0.15 15.69 -19.63
CA GLY A 148 0.03 17.11 -19.32
C GLY A 148 0.55 17.46 -17.94
N GLN A 149 0.84 18.72 -17.74
CA GLN A 149 1.38 19.21 -16.46
C GLN A 149 0.37 19.04 -15.32
N PRO A 150 0.83 18.71 -14.10
CA PRO A 150 0.01 18.73 -12.92
C PRO A 150 -0.54 20.15 -12.64
N ASP A 151 -1.76 20.21 -12.16
CA ASP A 151 -2.34 21.48 -11.73
C ASP A 151 -1.75 21.89 -10.37
N SER A 152 -1.80 23.21 -10.08
CA SER A 152 -1.41 23.76 -8.77
C SER A 152 -2.46 24.79 -8.35
N GLU A 153 -3.15 24.53 -7.26
CA GLU A 153 -4.19 25.44 -6.76
C GLU A 153 -3.60 26.64 -6.00
N ASP A 154 -2.48 26.43 -5.31
CA ASP A 154 -1.84 27.43 -4.44
C ASP A 154 -0.51 27.97 -5.03
N GLY A 155 -0.10 27.48 -6.20
CA GLY A 155 1.19 27.79 -6.83
C GLY A 155 2.40 27.21 -6.10
N LYS A 156 2.20 26.34 -5.12
CA LYS A 156 3.26 25.71 -4.31
C LYS A 156 3.19 24.20 -4.32
N THR A 157 1.98 23.64 -4.23
CA THR A 157 1.75 22.21 -4.25
C THR A 157 1.24 21.76 -5.62
N LEU A 158 1.49 20.50 -5.97
CA LEU A 158 1.09 19.87 -7.23
C LEU A 158 -0.05 18.88 -6.97
N GLU A 159 -1.10 18.96 -7.78
CA GLU A 159 -2.17 17.96 -7.73
C GLU A 159 -1.76 16.72 -8.52
N PRO A 160 -1.82 15.52 -7.92
CA PRO A 160 -1.49 14.29 -8.64
C PRO A 160 -2.47 14.04 -9.78
N LYS A 161 -1.99 13.54 -10.91
CA LYS A 161 -2.86 13.08 -11.99
C LYS A 161 -3.56 11.79 -11.59
N ILE A 162 -4.75 11.57 -12.12
CA ILE A 162 -5.51 10.34 -11.83
C ILE A 162 -5.54 9.45 -13.08
N GLY A 163 -5.00 8.24 -12.96
CA GLY A 163 -5.04 7.22 -14.00
C GLY A 163 -5.47 5.88 -13.42
N HIS A 164 -6.49 5.26 -13.99
CA HIS A 164 -7.10 4.00 -13.51
C HIS A 164 -7.50 4.03 -12.02
N GLY A 165 -7.82 5.22 -11.49
CA GLY A 165 -8.15 5.43 -10.08
C GLY A 165 -6.94 5.45 -9.13
N LEU A 166 -5.73 5.48 -9.65
CA LEU A 166 -4.49 5.74 -8.90
C LEU A 166 -4.13 7.21 -8.95
N GLN A 167 -3.65 7.77 -7.84
CA GLN A 167 -2.95 9.04 -7.84
C GLN A 167 -1.54 8.83 -8.38
N ALA A 168 -1.13 9.61 -9.39
CA ALA A 168 0.15 9.42 -10.06
C ALA A 168 0.93 10.73 -10.18
N MET A 169 2.23 10.66 -9.89
CA MET A 169 3.17 11.75 -10.09
C MET A 169 4.46 11.23 -10.72
N SER A 170 5.04 12.03 -11.60
CA SER A 170 6.29 11.72 -12.29
C SER A 170 6.97 13.00 -12.74
N ILE A 171 8.30 12.97 -12.81
CA ILE A 171 9.07 14.05 -13.44
C ILE A 171 8.68 14.22 -14.92
N GLY A 172 8.29 13.14 -15.59
CA GLY A 172 7.82 13.18 -16.98
C GLY A 172 6.52 13.96 -17.21
N LEU A 173 5.81 14.33 -16.14
CA LEU A 173 4.65 15.23 -16.21
C LEU A 173 5.05 16.73 -16.07
N LEU A 174 6.26 17.00 -15.58
CA LEU A 174 6.76 18.37 -15.35
C LEU A 174 7.65 18.88 -16.47
N VAL A 175 8.22 17.98 -17.26
CA VAL A 175 9.19 18.31 -18.32
C VAL A 175 8.57 17.97 -19.67
N GLU A 176 8.64 18.91 -20.60
CA GLU A 176 8.26 18.65 -22.00
C GLU A 176 9.23 17.64 -22.63
N GLU A 177 8.70 16.64 -23.33
CA GLU A 177 9.50 15.55 -23.93
C GLU A 177 10.62 16.05 -24.85
N ASP A 178 10.44 17.22 -25.47
CA ASP A 178 11.39 17.82 -26.41
C ASP A 178 12.44 18.74 -25.76
N THR A 179 12.42 18.92 -24.44
CA THR A 179 13.36 19.80 -23.75
C THR A 179 14.54 19.00 -23.22
N PRO A 180 15.74 19.09 -23.82
CA PRO A 180 16.92 18.39 -23.31
C PRO A 180 17.38 19.00 -21.99
N MET A 181 17.03 18.34 -20.88
CA MET A 181 17.52 18.73 -19.55
C MET A 181 18.71 17.86 -19.13
N ILE A 182 19.81 18.54 -18.74
CA ILE A 182 20.96 17.86 -18.18
C ILE A 182 20.76 17.72 -16.67
N TRP A 183 20.31 16.55 -16.25
CA TRP A 183 20.13 16.21 -14.85
C TRP A 183 21.47 15.89 -14.19
N ARG A 184 21.88 16.68 -13.20
CA ARG A 184 23.03 16.37 -12.31
C ARG A 184 22.51 15.73 -11.03
N GLY A 185 23.29 14.82 -10.42
CA GLY A 185 22.88 14.05 -9.25
C GLY A 185 22.14 14.86 -8.15
N PRO A 186 22.70 16.00 -7.66
CA PRO A 186 22.00 16.79 -6.63
C PRO A 186 20.65 17.35 -7.08
N MET A 187 20.52 17.74 -8.35
CA MET A 187 19.25 18.25 -8.90
C MET A 187 18.19 17.14 -8.97
N VAL A 188 18.61 15.94 -9.30
CA VAL A 188 17.76 14.74 -9.34
C VAL A 188 17.14 14.46 -7.98
N THR A 189 17.99 14.41 -6.95
CA THR A 189 17.53 14.14 -5.58
C THR A 189 16.55 15.21 -5.10
N GLN A 190 16.86 16.49 -5.34
CA GLN A 190 15.98 17.60 -4.97
C GLN A 190 14.63 17.54 -5.71
N ALA A 191 14.64 17.24 -7.02
CA ALA A 191 13.41 17.13 -7.80
C ALA A 191 12.52 15.97 -7.32
N LEU A 192 13.13 14.83 -6.99
CA LEU A 192 12.38 13.69 -6.43
C LEU A 192 11.83 13.97 -5.04
N GLU A 193 12.59 14.65 -4.20
CA GLU A 193 12.13 15.09 -2.88
C GLU A 193 10.94 16.04 -3.02
N GLN A 194 11.01 17.03 -3.90
CA GLN A 194 9.90 17.94 -4.18
C GLN A 194 8.68 17.21 -4.73
N LEU A 195 8.84 16.29 -5.69
CA LEU A 195 7.73 15.48 -6.19
C LEU A 195 7.07 14.63 -5.10
N LEU A 196 7.83 14.20 -4.11
CA LEU A 196 7.31 13.42 -3.01
C LEU A 196 6.60 14.29 -1.95
N THR A 197 7.19 15.45 -1.60
CA THR A 197 6.73 16.31 -0.50
C THR A 197 5.73 17.38 -0.92
N ASP A 198 5.89 17.94 -2.14
CA ASP A 198 5.08 19.04 -2.64
C ASP A 198 3.86 18.56 -3.44
N THR A 199 3.72 17.24 -3.65
CA THR A 199 2.50 16.66 -4.20
C THR A 199 1.43 16.57 -3.11
N ASN A 200 0.23 17.05 -3.42
CA ASN A 200 -0.92 17.01 -2.53
C ASN A 200 -1.58 15.63 -2.53
N TRP A 201 -0.90 14.65 -1.93
CA TRP A 201 -1.41 13.29 -1.80
C TRP A 201 -2.66 13.25 -0.93
N LYS A 202 -3.75 12.61 -1.42
CA LYS A 202 -5.05 12.58 -0.73
C LYS A 202 -5.36 11.20 -0.18
N ASP A 203 -5.26 11.07 1.15
CA ASP A 203 -5.65 9.85 1.90
C ASP A 203 -5.10 8.55 1.34
N VAL A 204 -3.79 8.54 1.00
CA VAL A 204 -3.10 7.41 0.37
C VAL A 204 -2.75 6.35 1.41
N ASP A 205 -3.29 5.15 1.26
CA ASP A 205 -2.93 3.99 2.08
C ASP A 205 -1.54 3.46 1.71
N TYR A 206 -1.24 3.40 0.41
CA TYR A 206 0.04 2.92 -0.12
C TYR A 206 0.54 3.79 -1.26
N LEU A 207 1.70 4.41 -1.07
CA LEU A 207 2.46 5.03 -2.15
C LEU A 207 3.51 4.04 -2.66
N ILE A 208 3.44 3.69 -3.95
CA ILE A 208 4.43 2.87 -4.62
C ILE A 208 5.43 3.77 -5.31
N ILE A 209 6.72 3.67 -4.97
CA ILE A 209 7.80 4.45 -5.59
C ILE A 209 8.61 3.54 -6.51
N ALA A 210 8.60 3.82 -7.82
CA ALA A 210 9.44 3.10 -8.78
C ALA A 210 10.80 3.78 -8.90
N VAL A 211 11.84 3.19 -8.32
CA VAL A 211 13.18 3.78 -8.20
C VAL A 211 14.09 3.30 -9.33
N SER A 212 14.74 4.24 -10.05
CA SER A 212 15.70 3.89 -11.09
C SER A 212 16.99 3.28 -10.52
N TYR A 213 17.58 2.33 -11.24
CA TYR A 213 18.86 1.69 -10.86
C TYR A 213 20.04 2.68 -10.80
N THR A 214 19.98 3.76 -11.54
CA THR A 214 21.06 4.76 -11.59
C THR A 214 21.24 5.50 -10.26
N HIS A 215 20.20 5.63 -9.46
CA HIS A 215 20.28 6.26 -8.15
C HIS A 215 20.95 5.35 -7.10
N LEU A 216 20.86 4.04 -7.26
CA LEU A 216 21.49 3.06 -6.35
C LEU A 216 23.01 2.99 -6.53
N ARG A 217 23.55 3.33 -7.72
CA ARG A 217 24.99 3.32 -7.99
C ARG A 217 25.75 4.53 -7.45
N ALA A 218 25.08 5.63 -7.14
CA ALA A 218 25.73 6.84 -6.64
C ALA A 218 26.39 6.69 -5.25
N HIS A 219 26.10 5.58 -4.54
CA HIS A 219 26.67 5.27 -3.23
C HIS A 219 27.72 4.16 -3.23
N GLU A 220 28.03 3.55 -4.40
CA GLU A 220 28.99 2.44 -4.50
C GLU A 220 30.39 2.86 -5.00
N THR A 221 30.76 4.13 -4.92
CA THR A 221 32.18 4.48 -5.07
C THR A 221 32.90 4.22 -3.75
N ILE A 222 33.30 2.96 -3.53
CA ILE A 222 34.39 2.63 -2.62
C ILE A 222 35.66 3.14 -3.31
N PRO A 223 36.43 4.05 -2.72
CA PRO A 223 37.76 4.40 -3.23
C PRO A 223 38.67 3.19 -3.04
N ASP A 224 39.36 2.78 -4.09
CA ASP A 224 40.48 1.85 -4.03
C ASP A 224 41.59 2.38 -3.15
#